data_064b4ce39f09908521cedec1b8f00083
#
_entry.id   064b4ce39f09908521cedec1b8f00083
#
_cell.length_a   1.000
_cell.length_b   1.000
_cell.length_c   1.000
_cell.angle_alpha   90.00
_cell.angle_beta   90.00
_cell.angle_gamma   90.00
#
_symmetry.space_group_name_H-M   'P 1'
#
loop_
_entity.id
_entity.type
_entity.pdbx_description
1 polymer ?
#
loop_
_entity_poly.entity_id
_entity_poly.type
_entity_poly.pdbx_seq_one_letter_code
_entity_poly.pdbx_strand_id
1 'polypeptide(L)'
;MSKPRLLLAVCCGPGATVAVDRLAVDYDVTCLFWGDNLDSQEEFNRRLEALYLLTDKVIVHPYHHENWEVENCARCITLRLQNAFEYVQKLGFDYFATSLTTSPHKNATLINQIGASISDRYVPSDFKKQDGFKRSVELSKQLKMYRQNYCGCVKP
;
A
#
# COMPACT_ATOMS: atom_id res chain seq x y z
N MET A 1 23.75 4.41 13.00
CA MET A 1 22.43 4.48 13.63
C MET A 1 21.39 3.77 12.78
N SER A 2 20.46 3.10 13.41
CA SER A 2 19.40 2.42 12.69
C SER A 2 18.41 3.44 12.11
N LYS A 3 17.84 3.11 10.96
CA LYS A 3 16.79 3.93 10.35
C LYS A 3 15.49 3.80 11.14
N PRO A 4 14.63 4.84 11.17
CA PRO A 4 13.30 4.70 11.75
C PRO A 4 12.51 3.60 11.04
N ARG A 5 11.66 2.92 11.78
CA ARG A 5 10.81 1.84 11.26
C ARG A 5 9.52 2.44 10.69
N LEU A 6 9.24 2.14 9.42
CA LEU A 6 8.05 2.62 8.73
C LEU A 6 7.21 1.44 8.25
N LEU A 7 5.90 1.51 8.51
CA LEU A 7 4.93 0.55 8.02
C LEU A 7 4.27 1.10 6.77
N LEU A 8 4.43 0.41 5.64
CA LEU A 8 3.85 0.81 4.36
C LEU A 8 2.60 0.00 4.06
N ALA A 9 1.44 0.67 4.04
CA ALA A 9 0.18 0.03 3.69
C ALA A 9 0.13 -0.18 2.17
N VAL A 10 0.00 -1.43 1.73
CA VAL A 10 0.01 -1.80 0.31
C VAL A 10 -1.23 -2.60 -0.06
N CYS A 11 -1.66 -2.50 -1.33
CA CYS A 11 -2.75 -3.30 -1.87
C CYS A 11 -2.31 -4.15 -3.07
N CYS A 12 -1.11 -3.94 -3.59
CA CYS A 12 -0.59 -4.71 -4.73
C CYS A 12 0.93 -4.61 -4.80
N GLY A 13 1.55 -5.64 -5.39
CA GLY A 13 2.99 -5.67 -5.57
C GLY A 13 3.52 -4.56 -6.48
N PRO A 14 2.96 -4.37 -7.69
CA PRO A 14 3.45 -3.34 -8.59
C PRO A 14 3.49 -1.93 -7.99
N GLY A 15 2.44 -1.53 -7.27
CA GLY A 15 2.41 -0.22 -6.61
C GLY A 15 3.43 -0.06 -5.51
N ALA A 16 3.80 -1.16 -4.85
CA ALA A 16 4.77 -1.14 -3.77
C ALA A 16 6.22 -0.99 -4.24
N THR A 17 6.54 -1.34 -5.48
CA THR A 17 7.93 -1.40 -5.97
C THR A 17 8.67 -0.08 -5.79
N VAL A 18 8.14 0.99 -6.33
CA VAL A 18 8.75 2.32 -6.26
C VAL A 18 8.67 2.88 -4.84
N ALA A 19 7.56 2.64 -4.15
CA ALA A 19 7.39 3.13 -2.79
C ALA A 19 8.45 2.55 -1.85
N VAL A 20 8.67 1.24 -1.89
CA VAL A 20 9.71 0.58 -1.08
C VAL A 20 11.09 1.09 -1.46
N ASP A 21 11.38 1.18 -2.75
CA ASP A 21 12.67 1.63 -3.25
C ASP A 21 13.02 3.03 -2.73
N ARG A 22 12.07 3.97 -2.83
CA ARG A 22 12.29 5.35 -2.40
C ARG A 22 12.33 5.51 -0.89
N LEU A 23 11.43 4.83 -0.17
CA LEU A 23 11.38 4.93 1.29
C LEU A 23 12.56 4.25 1.97
N ALA A 24 13.12 3.21 1.37
CA ALA A 24 14.25 2.48 1.96
C ALA A 24 15.52 3.32 2.10
N VAL A 25 15.60 4.45 1.40
CA VAL A 25 16.73 5.40 1.56
C VAL A 25 16.78 5.92 2.99
N ASP A 26 15.64 6.27 3.57
CA ASP A 26 15.55 6.92 4.88
C ASP A 26 14.94 6.06 5.97
N TYR A 27 14.24 4.98 5.62
CA TYR A 27 13.47 4.17 6.57
C TYR A 27 13.77 2.69 6.45
N ASP A 28 13.55 1.97 7.55
CA ASP A 28 13.46 0.51 7.56
C ASP A 28 11.99 0.15 7.29
N VAL A 29 11.70 -0.31 6.07
CA VAL A 29 10.34 -0.46 5.57
C VAL A 29 9.83 -1.88 5.76
N THR A 30 8.68 -2.02 6.41
CA THR A 30 7.89 -3.25 6.45
C THR A 30 6.56 -2.97 5.76
N CYS A 31 6.13 -3.87 4.89
CA CYS A 31 4.85 -3.74 4.20
C CYS A 31 3.73 -4.34 5.04
N LEU A 32 2.60 -3.64 5.09
CA LEU A 32 1.34 -4.18 5.61
C LEU A 32 0.43 -4.46 4.42
N PHE A 33 0.16 -5.73 4.16
CA PHE A 33 -0.79 -6.11 3.12
C PHE A 33 -2.19 -6.11 3.70
N TRP A 34 -3.00 -5.12 3.30
CA TRP A 34 -4.39 -4.96 3.69
C TRP A 34 -5.25 -5.07 2.43
N GLY A 35 -6.10 -6.08 2.38
CA GLY A 35 -6.83 -6.41 1.16
C GLY A 35 -8.34 -6.45 1.30
N ASP A 36 -8.92 -5.84 2.34
CA ASP A 36 -10.38 -5.84 2.53
C ASP A 36 -11.14 -5.14 1.40
N ASN A 37 -10.45 -4.33 0.59
CA ASN A 37 -11.02 -3.70 -0.60
C ASN A 37 -11.13 -4.64 -1.80
N LEU A 38 -10.59 -5.85 -1.71
CA LEU A 38 -10.55 -6.78 -2.83
C LEU A 38 -11.84 -7.60 -2.90
N ASP A 39 -12.29 -7.87 -4.11
CA ASP A 39 -13.58 -8.52 -4.36
C ASP A 39 -13.57 -10.02 -4.09
N SER A 40 -12.40 -10.65 -3.98
CA SER A 40 -12.32 -12.09 -3.76
C SER A 40 -11.03 -12.51 -3.05
N GLN A 41 -11.08 -13.67 -2.41
CA GLN A 41 -9.92 -14.32 -1.81
C GLN A 41 -8.85 -14.66 -2.86
N GLU A 42 -9.28 -15.03 -4.08
CA GLU A 42 -8.35 -15.34 -5.16
C GLU A 42 -7.52 -14.11 -5.54
N GLU A 43 -8.15 -12.96 -5.68
CA GLU A 43 -7.46 -11.71 -5.99
C GLU A 43 -6.52 -11.31 -4.86
N PHE A 44 -6.97 -11.47 -3.61
CA PHE A 44 -6.14 -11.26 -2.42
C PHE A 44 -4.86 -12.09 -2.49
N ASN A 45 -5.00 -13.39 -2.77
CA ASN A 45 -3.86 -14.30 -2.83
C ASN A 45 -2.89 -13.94 -3.95
N ARG A 46 -3.39 -13.58 -5.13
CA ARG A 46 -2.55 -13.20 -6.27
C ARG A 46 -1.72 -11.96 -5.97
N ARG A 47 -2.34 -10.96 -5.35
CA ARG A 47 -1.64 -9.71 -5.00
C ARG A 47 -0.62 -9.92 -3.89
N LEU A 48 -0.93 -10.75 -2.92
CA LEU A 48 0.00 -11.08 -1.84
C LEU A 48 1.22 -11.82 -2.38
N GLU A 49 1.02 -12.82 -3.24
CA GLU A 49 2.11 -13.55 -3.89
C GLU A 49 3.03 -12.60 -4.68
N ALA A 50 2.44 -11.64 -5.40
CA ALA A 50 3.21 -10.64 -6.12
C ALA A 50 4.07 -9.80 -5.17
N LEU A 51 3.53 -9.41 -4.03
CA LEU A 51 4.27 -8.61 -3.05
C LEU A 51 5.48 -9.40 -2.49
N TYR A 52 5.33 -10.69 -2.27
CA TYR A 52 6.44 -11.53 -1.80
C TYR A 52 7.59 -11.64 -2.81
N LEU A 53 7.36 -11.36 -4.08
CA LEU A 53 8.45 -11.28 -5.06
C LEU A 53 9.33 -10.05 -4.83
N LEU A 54 8.81 -9.04 -4.16
CA LEU A 54 9.54 -7.82 -3.87
C LEU A 54 10.27 -7.87 -2.53
N THR A 55 9.61 -8.39 -1.49
CA THR A 55 10.12 -8.35 -0.12
C THR A 55 9.52 -9.45 0.72
N ASP A 56 10.30 -9.94 1.70
CA ASP A 56 9.82 -10.87 2.72
C ASP A 56 9.30 -10.15 3.98
N LYS A 57 9.56 -8.84 4.09
CA LYS A 57 9.14 -8.03 5.25
C LYS A 57 7.69 -7.60 5.07
N VAL A 58 6.79 -8.56 5.27
CA VAL A 58 5.35 -8.37 5.05
C VAL A 58 4.56 -8.83 6.28
N ILE A 59 3.68 -7.96 6.75
CA ILE A 59 2.64 -8.31 7.72
C ILE A 59 1.34 -8.44 6.91
N VAL A 60 0.65 -9.56 7.06
CA VAL A 60 -0.60 -9.83 6.35
C VAL A 60 -1.77 -9.60 7.29
N HIS A 61 -2.57 -8.57 6.99
CA HIS A 61 -3.83 -8.35 7.70
C HIS A 61 -4.87 -9.38 7.21
N PRO A 62 -5.58 -10.07 8.11
CA PRO A 62 -6.58 -11.06 7.68
C PRO A 62 -7.63 -10.46 6.76
N TYR A 63 -8.00 -11.19 5.72
CA TYR A 63 -8.98 -10.73 4.74
C TYR A 63 -10.39 -10.77 5.31
N HIS A 64 -11.06 -9.60 5.30
CA HIS A 64 -12.43 -9.44 5.77
C HIS A 64 -13.31 -8.95 4.61
N HIS A 65 -13.87 -9.88 3.85
CA HIS A 65 -14.71 -9.55 2.69
C HIS A 65 -15.94 -8.71 3.08
N GLU A 66 -16.42 -8.82 4.31
CA GLU A 66 -17.52 -8.02 4.82
C GLU A 66 -17.24 -6.51 4.80
N ASN A 67 -15.97 -6.10 4.74
CA ASN A 67 -15.59 -4.69 4.60
C ASN A 67 -15.58 -4.22 3.15
N TRP A 68 -15.76 -5.12 2.19
CA TRP A 68 -15.75 -4.79 0.77
C TRP A 68 -16.99 -3.95 0.43
N GLU A 69 -16.75 -2.85 -0.29
CA GLU A 69 -17.80 -1.94 -0.72
C GLU A 69 -17.42 -1.34 -2.07
N VAL A 70 -18.34 -1.44 -3.03
CA VAL A 70 -18.08 -0.98 -4.38
C VAL A 70 -18.03 0.55 -4.44
N GLU A 71 -17.00 1.06 -5.11
CA GLU A 71 -16.83 2.49 -5.42
C GLU A 71 -16.82 3.46 -4.23
N ASN A 72 -16.48 3.00 -3.03
CA ASN A 72 -16.31 3.90 -1.89
C ASN A 72 -14.82 4.06 -1.54
N CYS A 73 -14.11 4.82 -2.37
CA CYS A 73 -12.65 4.99 -2.24
C CYS A 73 -12.26 5.69 -0.94
N ALA A 74 -12.98 6.72 -0.54
CA ALA A 74 -12.67 7.44 0.70
C ALA A 74 -12.76 6.53 1.92
N ARG A 75 -13.80 5.70 2.00
CA ARG A 75 -13.97 4.72 3.08
C ARG A 75 -12.85 3.68 3.04
N CYS A 76 -12.54 3.16 1.87
CA CYS A 76 -11.49 2.16 1.68
C CYS A 76 -10.13 2.69 2.12
N ILE A 77 -9.77 3.89 1.70
CA ILE A 77 -8.51 4.53 2.09
C ILE A 77 -8.47 4.76 3.60
N THR A 78 -9.57 5.24 4.18
CA THR A 78 -9.66 5.52 5.61
C THR A 78 -9.46 4.24 6.43
N LEU A 79 -10.16 3.15 6.09
CA LEU A 79 -10.03 1.88 6.79
C LEU A 79 -8.59 1.35 6.72
N ARG A 80 -7.99 1.41 5.54
CA ARG A 80 -6.61 0.95 5.34
C ARG A 80 -5.64 1.70 6.22
N LEU A 81 -5.73 3.02 6.23
CA LEU A 81 -4.79 3.84 6.98
C LEU A 81 -5.05 3.79 8.48
N GLN A 82 -6.29 3.66 8.91
CA GLN A 82 -6.62 3.44 10.32
C GLN A 82 -6.05 2.11 10.82
N ASN A 83 -6.17 1.05 10.02
CA ASN A 83 -5.57 -0.24 10.35
C ASN A 83 -4.05 -0.15 10.43
N ALA A 84 -3.43 0.55 9.48
CA ALA A 84 -1.98 0.74 9.52
C ALA A 84 -1.54 1.44 10.80
N PHE A 85 -2.26 2.46 11.23
CA PHE A 85 -1.94 3.16 12.47
C PHE A 85 -2.12 2.28 13.72
N GLU A 86 -3.14 1.42 13.73
CA GLU A 86 -3.30 0.44 14.81
C GLU A 86 -2.08 -0.48 14.92
N TYR A 87 -1.56 -0.97 13.80
CA TYR A 87 -0.33 -1.79 13.78
C TYR A 87 0.89 -0.99 14.22
N VAL A 88 0.98 0.29 13.84
CA VAL A 88 2.05 1.18 14.30
C VAL A 88 2.09 1.23 15.81
N GLN A 89 0.94 1.42 16.45
CA GLN A 89 0.84 1.50 17.90
C GLN A 89 1.13 0.16 18.57
N LYS A 90 0.59 -0.93 18.03
CA LYS A 90 0.77 -2.28 18.61
C LYS A 90 2.20 -2.79 18.51
N LEU A 91 2.86 -2.55 17.37
CA LEU A 91 4.15 -3.18 17.06
C LEU A 91 5.32 -2.22 17.20
N GLY A 92 5.07 -0.97 17.56
CA GLY A 92 6.12 0.00 17.84
C GLY A 92 6.83 0.54 16.61
N PHE A 93 6.11 0.72 15.49
CA PHE A 93 6.65 1.44 14.35
C PHE A 93 6.70 2.94 14.64
N ASP A 94 7.62 3.63 13.99
CA ASP A 94 7.78 5.08 14.16
C ASP A 94 6.85 5.86 13.25
N TYR A 95 6.63 5.37 12.02
CA TYR A 95 5.86 6.05 10.98
C TYR A 95 5.02 5.06 10.16
N PHE A 96 4.05 5.60 9.42
CA PHE A 96 3.34 4.83 8.40
C PHE A 96 3.09 5.67 7.14
N ALA A 97 2.95 4.97 6.02
CA ALA A 97 2.71 5.57 4.71
C ALA A 97 1.88 4.59 3.88
N THR A 98 1.60 4.95 2.64
CA THR A 98 0.90 4.04 1.72
C THR A 98 1.50 4.11 0.32
N SER A 99 1.42 2.98 -0.40
CA SER A 99 1.85 2.88 -1.79
C SER A 99 0.75 3.33 -2.77
N LEU A 100 -0.44 3.68 -2.30
CA LEU A 100 -1.57 4.05 -3.15
C LEU A 100 -1.27 5.21 -4.08
N THR A 101 -0.41 6.13 -3.66
CA THR A 101 -0.06 7.32 -4.45
C THR A 101 0.82 7.03 -5.67
N THR A 102 1.22 5.78 -5.88
CA THR A 102 1.91 5.35 -7.11
C THR A 102 0.93 5.32 -8.28
N SER A 103 -0.35 5.04 -8.04
CA SER A 103 -1.34 4.92 -9.09
C SER A 103 -1.74 6.28 -9.67
N PRO A 104 -1.73 6.43 -11.01
CA PRO A 104 -2.20 7.67 -11.63
C PRO A 104 -3.71 7.90 -11.48
N HIS A 105 -4.46 6.87 -11.11
CA HIS A 105 -5.91 6.95 -10.91
C HIS A 105 -6.30 7.32 -9.48
N LYS A 106 -5.35 7.49 -8.57
CA LYS A 106 -5.59 7.82 -7.17
C LYS A 106 -5.20 9.27 -6.89
N ASN A 107 -6.04 9.94 -6.10
CA ASN A 107 -5.82 11.32 -5.71
C ASN A 107 -4.89 11.40 -4.49
N ALA A 108 -3.63 11.75 -4.71
CA ALA A 108 -2.63 11.84 -3.66
C ALA A 108 -3.01 12.88 -2.59
N THR A 109 -3.61 13.99 -3.00
CA THR A 109 -4.04 15.04 -2.05
C THR A 109 -5.07 14.49 -1.06
N LEU A 110 -6.10 13.79 -1.55
CA LEU A 110 -7.12 13.17 -0.70
C LEU A 110 -6.50 12.13 0.23
N ILE A 111 -5.66 11.25 -0.31
CA ILE A 111 -5.01 10.19 0.48
C ILE A 111 -4.19 10.81 1.61
N ASN A 112 -3.39 11.82 1.32
CA ASN A 112 -2.53 12.47 2.30
C ASN A 112 -3.34 13.24 3.34
N GLN A 113 -4.47 13.85 2.96
CA GLN A 113 -5.37 14.50 3.91
C GLN A 113 -5.95 13.49 4.91
N ILE A 114 -6.38 12.33 4.41
CA ILE A 114 -6.90 11.26 5.28
C ILE A 114 -5.83 10.78 6.24
N GLY A 115 -4.62 10.49 5.73
CA GLY A 115 -3.53 10.01 6.54
C GLY A 115 -3.14 11.01 7.64
N ALA A 116 -3.00 12.27 7.28
CA ALA A 116 -2.65 13.33 8.22
C ALA A 116 -3.72 13.54 9.30
N SER A 117 -4.99 13.31 8.96
CA SER A 117 -6.08 13.42 9.93
C SER A 117 -6.07 12.30 10.97
N ILE A 118 -5.46 11.17 10.66
CA ILE A 118 -5.37 10.01 11.58
C ILE A 118 -4.26 10.21 12.59
N SER A 119 -3.06 10.65 12.14
CA SER A 119 -1.90 10.80 13.02
C SER A 119 -0.82 11.66 12.36
N ASP A 120 -0.03 12.35 13.19
CA ASP A 120 1.16 13.08 12.76
C ASP A 120 2.33 12.15 12.39
N ARG A 121 2.20 10.84 12.66
CA ARG A 121 3.18 9.83 12.22
C ARG A 121 2.99 9.43 10.76
N TYR A 122 1.96 9.91 10.10
CA TYR A 122 1.74 9.66 8.68
C TYR A 122 2.78 10.40 7.84
N VAL A 123 3.41 9.68 6.90
CA VAL A 123 4.37 10.26 5.96
C VAL A 123 3.66 10.48 4.62
N PRO A 124 3.43 11.73 4.23
CA PRO A 124 2.81 12.03 2.94
C PRO A 124 3.68 11.57 1.77
N SER A 125 3.05 11.23 0.66
CA SER A 125 3.76 10.78 -0.53
C SER A 125 3.02 11.12 -1.81
N ASP A 126 3.76 11.10 -2.91
CA ASP A 126 3.21 11.09 -4.26
C ASP A 126 4.18 10.32 -5.16
N PHE A 127 4.10 8.99 -5.09
CA PHE A 127 5.06 8.11 -5.76
C PHE A 127 4.91 8.08 -7.27
N LYS A 128 3.84 8.63 -7.84
CA LYS A 128 3.74 8.76 -9.30
C LYS A 128 4.63 9.86 -9.87
N LYS A 129 5.08 10.80 -9.04
CA LYS A 129 6.03 11.84 -9.46
C LYS A 129 7.38 11.25 -9.84
N GLN A 130 8.16 11.98 -10.64
CA GLN A 130 9.50 11.56 -11.10
C GLN A 130 9.43 10.22 -11.84
N ASP A 131 8.45 10.07 -12.72
CA ASP A 131 8.20 8.86 -13.50
C ASP A 131 7.94 7.62 -12.63
N GLY A 132 7.42 7.82 -11.41
CA GLY A 132 7.22 6.73 -10.46
C GLY A 132 6.29 5.63 -10.97
N PHE A 133 5.18 6.00 -11.61
CA PHE A 133 4.28 4.99 -12.18
C PHE A 133 4.97 4.19 -13.28
N LYS A 134 5.66 4.86 -14.20
CA LYS A 134 6.42 4.21 -15.28
C LYS A 134 7.48 3.26 -14.69
N ARG A 135 8.19 3.71 -13.66
CA ARG A 135 9.20 2.90 -12.98
C ARG A 135 8.58 1.68 -12.29
N SER A 136 7.39 1.83 -11.69
CA SER A 136 6.69 0.70 -11.07
C SER A 136 6.29 -0.35 -12.10
N VAL A 137 5.87 0.08 -13.30
CA VAL A 137 5.56 -0.84 -14.40
C VAL A 137 6.82 -1.62 -14.81
N GLU A 138 7.95 -0.93 -15.00
CA GLU A 138 9.22 -1.56 -15.36
C GLU A 138 9.67 -2.58 -14.31
N LEU A 139 9.65 -2.19 -13.03
CA LEU A 139 10.07 -3.06 -11.93
C LEU A 139 9.15 -4.28 -11.80
N SER A 140 7.84 -4.09 -11.94
CA SER A 140 6.90 -5.22 -11.87
C SER A 140 7.10 -6.22 -12.99
N LYS A 141 7.47 -5.76 -14.19
CA LYS A 141 7.80 -6.63 -15.32
C LYS A 141 9.09 -7.39 -15.08
N GLN A 142 10.12 -6.72 -14.55
CA GLN A 142 11.41 -7.37 -14.20
C GLN A 142 11.21 -8.47 -13.17
N LEU A 143 10.34 -8.26 -12.18
CA LEU A 143 10.04 -9.21 -11.12
C LEU A 143 8.99 -10.25 -11.54
N LYS A 144 8.42 -10.12 -12.74
CA LYS A 144 7.38 -11.01 -13.27
C LYS A 144 6.15 -11.07 -12.34
N MET A 145 5.77 -9.92 -11.81
CA MET A 145 4.62 -9.81 -10.90
C MET A 145 3.28 -9.90 -11.64
N TYR A 146 2.28 -10.47 -10.96
CA TYR A 146 0.90 -10.28 -11.34
C TYR A 146 0.56 -8.78 -11.31
N ARG A 147 -0.04 -8.28 -12.40
CA ARG A 147 -0.46 -6.89 -12.53
C ARG A 147 -1.96 -6.86 -12.80
N GLN A 148 -2.70 -6.37 -11.81
CA GLN A 148 -4.14 -6.22 -11.93
C GLN A 148 -4.50 -5.03 -12.84
N ASN A 149 -5.69 -5.07 -13.41
CA ASN A 149 -6.22 -3.98 -14.24
C ASN A 149 -7.41 -3.26 -13.58
N TYR A 150 -7.60 -3.45 -12.27
CA TYR A 150 -8.64 -2.78 -11.50
C TYR A 150 -8.18 -2.62 -10.04
N CYS A 151 -8.84 -1.73 -9.29
CA CYS A 151 -8.42 -1.43 -7.91
C CYS A 151 -8.77 -2.55 -6.92
N GLY A 152 -9.80 -3.34 -7.21
CA GLY A 152 -10.27 -4.42 -6.33
C GLY A 152 -11.74 -4.29 -5.96
N CYS A 153 -12.30 -3.08 -5.97
CA CYS A 153 -13.70 -2.88 -5.62
C CYS A 153 -14.63 -2.91 -6.84
N VAL A 154 -14.12 -2.67 -8.04
CA VAL A 154 -14.90 -2.74 -9.28
C VAL A 154 -14.09 -3.51 -10.32
N LYS A 155 -14.65 -4.58 -10.86
CA LYS A 155 -14.03 -5.31 -11.97
C LYS A 155 -14.14 -4.52 -13.27
N PRO A 156 -13.11 -4.58 -14.15
CA PRO A 156 -13.18 -3.93 -15.45
C PRO A 156 -14.23 -4.54 -16.37
#